data_e38fede0109ff96ca5cc185f7e400515
#
_entry.id   e38fede0109ff96ca5cc185f7e400515
#
_cell.length_a   1.000
_cell.length_b   1.000
_cell.length_c   1.000
_cell.angle_alpha   90.00
_cell.angle_beta   90.00
_cell.angle_gamma   90.00
#
_symmetry.space_group_name_H-M   'P 1'
#
loop_
_entity.id
_entity.type
_entity.pdbx_description
1 polymer ?
#
loop_
_entity_poly.entity_id
_entity_poly.type
_entity_poly.pdbx_seq_one_letter_code
_entity_poly.pdbx_strand_id
1 'polypeptide(L)'
;MQDPQTEQSYRIAIGCDDAAFAMKDAMIAHLEERGHTVTDLSATPDEDYPDVAERVARSVARGEHERAVLVCGTGIGMAIAANKVPGIRAAQIPDSYSAERARKSNDAQIACFGSRTIGVHAALVCLDHWLVSDFAGGGSAPKVEKIKQVESRNLVVPA
;
A
#
# COMPACT_ATOMS: atom_id res chain seq x y z
N MET A 1 -29.15 -5.19 -19.58
CA MET A 1 -27.87 -4.49 -19.82
C MET A 1 -27.44 -3.93 -18.48
N GLN A 2 -26.48 -4.59 -17.82
CA GLN A 2 -25.90 -4.06 -16.59
C GLN A 2 -24.99 -2.90 -16.99
N ASP A 3 -25.21 -1.75 -16.35
CA ASP A 3 -24.35 -0.57 -16.43
C ASP A 3 -22.91 -1.01 -16.12
N PRO A 4 -21.90 -0.64 -16.93
CA PRO A 4 -20.54 -0.87 -16.52
C PRO A 4 -20.33 -0.04 -15.27
N GLN A 5 -20.15 -0.72 -14.13
CA GLN A 5 -19.69 -0.07 -12.91
C GLN A 5 -18.45 0.73 -13.32
N THR A 6 -18.55 2.03 -13.23
CA THR A 6 -17.37 2.90 -13.33
C THR A 6 -16.47 2.47 -12.18
N GLU A 7 -15.49 1.62 -12.48
CA GLU A 7 -14.49 1.22 -11.50
C GLU A 7 -13.86 2.50 -10.97
N GLN A 8 -13.87 2.64 -9.66
CA GLN A 8 -13.37 3.84 -9.00
C GLN A 8 -11.89 4.02 -9.35
N SER A 9 -11.55 5.13 -10.01
CA SER A 9 -10.17 5.50 -10.31
C SER A 9 -9.50 6.09 -9.08
N TYR A 10 -8.29 5.63 -8.76
CA TYR A 10 -7.48 6.14 -7.66
C TYR A 10 -6.20 6.79 -8.18
N ARG A 11 -5.70 7.77 -7.43
CA ARG A 11 -4.32 8.26 -7.53
C ARG A 11 -3.47 7.39 -6.63
N ILE A 12 -2.57 6.61 -7.23
CA ILE A 12 -1.77 5.60 -6.54
C ILE A 12 -0.30 5.97 -6.63
N ALA A 13 0.37 6.09 -5.48
CA ALA A 13 1.82 6.13 -5.44
C ALA A 13 2.37 4.70 -5.46
N ILE A 14 3.45 4.48 -6.17
CA ILE A 14 4.20 3.23 -6.11
C ILE A 14 5.67 3.51 -5.87
N GLY A 15 6.34 2.66 -5.10
CA GLY A 15 7.76 2.75 -4.86
C GLY A 15 8.40 1.38 -4.65
N CYS A 16 9.63 1.25 -5.10
CA CYS A 16 10.45 0.05 -4.86
C CYS A 16 11.91 0.41 -4.60
N ASP A 17 12.65 -0.52 -4.01
CA ASP A 17 14.10 -0.52 -3.99
C ASP A 17 14.69 -1.27 -5.20
N ASP A 18 15.98 -1.43 -5.23
CA ASP A 18 16.74 -2.07 -6.32
C ASP A 18 16.41 -3.56 -6.53
N ALA A 19 15.79 -4.21 -5.55
CA ALA A 19 15.42 -5.63 -5.63
C ALA A 19 14.10 -5.89 -6.40
N ALA A 20 13.35 -4.87 -6.77
CA ALA A 20 11.95 -5.05 -7.15
C ALA A 20 11.48 -4.29 -8.41
N PHE A 21 12.38 -3.80 -9.25
CA PHE A 21 12.00 -3.01 -10.44
C PHE A 21 11.06 -3.76 -11.39
N ALA A 22 11.32 -5.03 -11.69
CA ALA A 22 10.49 -5.79 -12.63
C ALA A 22 9.05 -5.98 -12.10
N MET A 23 8.89 -6.28 -10.82
CA MET A 23 7.56 -6.41 -10.21
C MET A 23 6.84 -5.06 -10.16
N LYS A 24 7.55 -3.99 -9.81
CA LYS A 24 6.99 -2.64 -9.83
C LYS A 24 6.48 -2.25 -11.22
N ASP A 25 7.28 -2.47 -12.25
CA ASP A 25 6.89 -2.12 -13.63
C ASP A 25 5.65 -2.90 -14.09
N ALA A 26 5.56 -4.19 -13.75
CA ALA A 26 4.37 -5.00 -14.02
C ALA A 26 3.13 -4.46 -13.27
N MET A 27 3.29 -4.01 -12.03
CA MET A 27 2.21 -3.43 -11.24
C MET A 27 1.76 -2.07 -11.79
N ILE A 28 2.68 -1.22 -12.25
CA ILE A 28 2.33 0.06 -12.87
C ILE A 28 1.47 -0.18 -14.10
N ALA A 29 1.91 -1.04 -15.04
CA ALA A 29 1.16 -1.37 -16.23
C ALA A 29 -0.25 -1.91 -15.89
N HIS A 30 -0.33 -2.82 -14.93
CA HIS A 30 -1.58 -3.42 -14.47
C HIS A 30 -2.55 -2.40 -13.85
N LEU A 31 -2.06 -1.44 -13.09
CA LEU A 31 -2.85 -0.38 -12.49
C LEU A 31 -3.37 0.62 -13.55
N GLU A 32 -2.52 1.00 -14.48
CA GLU A 32 -2.88 1.93 -15.56
C GLU A 32 -3.90 1.33 -16.50
N GLU A 33 -3.80 0.02 -16.84
CA GLU A 33 -4.79 -0.71 -17.62
C GLU A 33 -6.17 -0.73 -16.95
N ARG A 34 -6.24 -0.59 -15.64
CA ARG A 34 -7.48 -0.49 -14.85
C ARG A 34 -7.97 0.94 -14.65
N GLY A 35 -7.34 1.90 -15.29
CA GLY A 35 -7.75 3.30 -15.27
C GLY A 35 -7.31 4.09 -14.03
N HIS A 36 -6.35 3.57 -13.25
CA HIS A 36 -5.75 4.32 -12.15
C HIS A 36 -4.66 5.26 -12.63
N THR A 37 -4.45 6.35 -11.91
CA THR A 37 -3.32 7.26 -12.14
C THR A 37 -2.18 6.87 -11.22
N VAL A 38 -1.03 6.49 -11.78
CA VAL A 38 0.12 5.99 -11.02
C VAL A 38 1.27 6.99 -11.04
N THR A 39 1.83 7.28 -9.86
CA THR A 39 3.04 8.07 -9.69
C THR A 39 4.14 7.18 -9.13
N ASP A 40 5.21 7.02 -9.88
CA ASP A 40 6.39 6.25 -9.46
C ASP A 40 7.31 7.12 -8.59
N LEU A 41 7.40 6.76 -7.31
CA LEU A 41 8.24 7.41 -6.31
C LEU A 41 9.40 6.50 -5.86
N SER A 42 9.85 5.62 -6.74
CA SER A 42 10.90 4.65 -6.45
C SER A 42 12.24 5.29 -6.08
N ALA A 43 13.11 4.47 -5.52
CA ALA A 43 14.44 4.86 -5.06
C ALA A 43 15.30 5.43 -6.19
N THR A 44 16.08 6.44 -5.84
CA THR A 44 17.29 6.80 -6.57
C THR A 44 18.44 5.86 -6.17
N PRO A 45 19.56 5.81 -6.94
CA PRO A 45 20.63 4.86 -6.66
C PRO A 45 21.25 4.91 -5.26
N ASP A 46 21.09 6.04 -4.56
CA ASP A 46 21.68 6.27 -3.24
C ASP A 46 20.67 6.12 -2.09
N GLU A 47 19.46 5.62 -2.38
CA GLU A 47 18.39 5.46 -1.39
C GLU A 47 18.15 4.01 -1.03
N ASP A 48 17.91 3.78 0.26
CA ASP A 48 17.45 2.49 0.79
C ASP A 48 15.92 2.41 0.85
N TYR A 49 15.39 1.20 1.02
CA TYR A 49 13.94 0.98 1.08
C TYR A 49 13.19 1.84 2.13
N PRO A 50 13.78 2.18 3.31
CA PRO A 50 13.07 3.03 4.27
C PRO A 50 12.82 4.46 3.77
N ASP A 51 13.75 5.01 2.99
CA ASP A 51 13.60 6.36 2.40
C ASP A 51 12.43 6.39 1.43
N VAL A 52 12.32 5.36 0.59
CA VAL A 52 11.21 5.18 -0.36
C VAL A 52 9.89 5.01 0.39
N ALA A 53 9.87 4.12 1.39
CA ALA A 53 8.68 3.85 2.19
C ALA A 53 8.16 5.12 2.90
N GLU A 54 9.06 5.91 3.47
CA GLU A 54 8.70 7.18 4.10
C GLU A 54 8.13 8.16 3.09
N ARG A 55 8.79 8.36 1.96
CA ARG A 55 8.33 9.28 0.90
C ARG A 55 6.94 8.92 0.40
N VAL A 56 6.70 7.65 0.08
CA VAL A 56 5.40 7.14 -0.38
C VAL A 56 4.34 7.29 0.71
N ALA A 57 4.64 6.89 1.95
CA ALA A 57 3.71 6.99 3.06
C ALA A 57 3.32 8.44 3.36
N ARG A 58 4.27 9.37 3.31
CA ARG A 58 3.99 10.81 3.48
C ARG A 58 3.09 11.36 2.39
N SER A 59 3.24 10.92 1.14
CA SER A 59 2.38 11.37 0.04
C SER A 59 0.90 10.95 0.26
N VAL A 60 0.69 9.76 0.82
CA VAL A 60 -0.65 9.29 1.21
C VAL A 60 -1.16 10.06 2.43
N ALA A 61 -0.34 10.25 3.45
CA ALA A 61 -0.72 10.99 4.66
C ALA A 61 -1.14 12.44 4.37
N ARG A 62 -0.53 13.08 3.34
CA ARG A 62 -0.89 14.43 2.89
C ARG A 62 -2.08 14.47 1.93
N GLY A 63 -2.63 13.32 1.55
CA GLY A 63 -3.75 13.23 0.60
C GLY A 63 -3.37 13.49 -0.86
N GLU A 64 -2.08 13.48 -1.19
CA GLU A 64 -1.60 13.58 -2.57
C GLU A 64 -1.97 12.33 -3.37
N HIS A 65 -1.97 11.18 -2.70
CA HIS A 65 -2.41 9.88 -3.21
C HIS A 65 -3.41 9.24 -2.25
N GLU A 66 -4.36 8.50 -2.80
CA GLU A 66 -5.41 7.84 -1.99
C GLU A 66 -4.95 6.48 -1.49
N ARG A 67 -4.13 5.80 -2.28
CA ARG A 67 -3.56 4.48 -2.00
C ARG A 67 -2.11 4.42 -2.47
N ALA A 68 -1.38 3.45 -1.98
CA ALA A 68 -0.02 3.24 -2.44
C ALA A 68 0.38 1.76 -2.45
N VAL A 69 1.39 1.46 -3.24
CA VAL A 69 2.02 0.14 -3.35
C VAL A 69 3.51 0.28 -3.10
N LEU A 70 4.06 -0.56 -2.25
CA LEU A 70 5.48 -0.62 -1.96
C LEU A 70 6.02 -2.03 -2.25
N VAL A 71 7.15 -2.11 -2.90
CA VAL A 71 7.77 -3.37 -3.29
C VAL A 71 9.25 -3.39 -2.91
N CYS A 72 9.67 -4.41 -2.20
CA CYS A 72 11.08 -4.73 -1.94
C CYS A 72 11.30 -6.25 -2.04
N GLY A 73 12.36 -6.78 -1.50
CA GLY A 73 12.61 -8.22 -1.57
C GLY A 73 11.55 -9.08 -0.87
N THR A 74 11.01 -8.61 0.26
CA THR A 74 10.03 -9.34 1.08
C THR A 74 8.73 -8.57 1.36
N GLY A 75 8.72 -7.26 1.15
CA GLY A 75 7.62 -6.38 1.56
C GLY A 75 7.60 -6.06 3.06
N ILE A 76 8.41 -6.76 3.86
CA ILE A 76 8.40 -6.62 5.33
C ILE A 76 8.98 -5.28 5.76
N GLY A 77 10.19 -4.95 5.32
CA GLY A 77 10.86 -3.70 5.69
C GLY A 77 10.09 -2.46 5.22
N MET A 78 9.54 -2.51 4.02
CA MET A 78 8.66 -1.46 3.49
C MET A 78 7.43 -1.24 4.38
N ALA A 79 6.77 -2.31 4.81
CA ALA A 79 5.61 -2.21 5.70
C ALA A 79 5.98 -1.62 7.06
N ILE A 80 7.08 -2.08 7.66
CA ILE A 80 7.56 -1.57 8.95
C ILE A 80 7.87 -0.07 8.85
N ALA A 81 8.63 0.34 7.84
CA ALA A 81 9.02 1.73 7.65
C ALA A 81 7.81 2.65 7.38
N ALA A 82 6.92 2.25 6.47
CA ALA A 82 5.72 3.03 6.14
C ALA A 82 4.82 3.22 7.37
N ASN A 83 4.69 2.22 8.24
CA ASN A 83 3.90 2.31 9.47
C ASN A 83 4.50 3.24 10.53
N LYS A 84 5.72 3.73 10.35
CA LYS A 84 6.30 4.78 11.21
C LYS A 84 5.78 6.18 10.87
N VAL A 85 5.14 6.36 9.73
CA VAL A 85 4.53 7.63 9.34
C VAL A 85 3.14 7.73 9.97
N PRO A 86 2.87 8.77 10.78
CA PRO A 86 1.57 8.93 11.43
C PRO A 86 0.40 8.94 10.46
N GLY A 87 -0.68 8.24 10.82
CA GLY A 87 -1.90 8.12 10.02
C GLY A 87 -1.86 7.00 8.99
N ILE A 88 -0.73 6.32 8.81
CA ILE A 88 -0.55 5.27 7.81
C ILE A 88 -0.72 3.88 8.42
N ARG A 89 -1.46 3.04 7.68
CA ARG A 89 -1.54 1.60 7.89
C ARG A 89 -1.08 0.91 6.62
N ALA A 90 0.10 0.31 6.67
CA ALA A 90 0.70 -0.45 5.59
C ALA A 90 0.70 -1.94 5.95
N ALA A 91 0.27 -2.78 5.02
CA ALA A 91 0.16 -4.21 5.22
C ALA A 91 1.07 -4.96 4.24
N GLN A 92 1.86 -5.90 4.76
CA GLN A 92 2.57 -6.88 3.94
C GLN A 92 1.55 -7.92 3.43
N ILE A 93 1.52 -8.14 2.11
CA ILE A 93 0.50 -8.95 1.44
C ILE A 93 1.13 -10.25 0.92
N PRO A 94 0.88 -11.39 1.57
CA PRO A 94 1.39 -12.69 1.13
C PRO A 94 0.40 -13.48 0.26
N ASP A 95 -0.90 -13.14 0.32
CA ASP A 95 -1.98 -13.87 -0.35
C ASP A 95 -3.22 -12.98 -0.57
N SER A 96 -4.17 -13.48 -1.37
CA SER A 96 -5.36 -12.74 -1.75
C SER A 96 -6.34 -12.49 -0.60
N TYR A 97 -6.43 -13.42 0.36
CA TYR A 97 -7.27 -13.21 1.54
C TYR A 97 -6.71 -12.08 2.43
N SER A 98 -5.40 -12.09 2.67
CA SER A 98 -4.74 -10.99 3.40
C SER A 98 -4.89 -9.65 2.67
N ALA A 99 -4.82 -9.64 1.34
CA ALA A 99 -5.04 -8.44 0.52
C ALA A 99 -6.44 -7.86 0.74
N GLU A 100 -7.46 -8.68 0.66
CA GLU A 100 -8.85 -8.28 0.93
C GLU A 100 -9.01 -7.76 2.36
N ARG A 101 -8.49 -8.51 3.35
CA ARG A 101 -8.63 -8.15 4.77
C ARG A 101 -7.85 -6.89 5.16
N ALA A 102 -6.72 -6.63 4.51
CA ALA A 102 -5.96 -5.40 4.73
C ALA A 102 -6.84 -4.14 4.51
N ARG A 103 -7.71 -4.16 3.51
CA ARG A 103 -8.70 -3.09 3.31
C ARG A 103 -9.91 -3.25 4.21
N LYS A 104 -10.62 -4.37 4.10
CA LYS A 104 -11.91 -4.57 4.76
C LYS A 104 -11.84 -4.52 6.28
N SER A 105 -10.76 -5.02 6.89
CA SER A 105 -10.61 -5.09 8.34
C SER A 105 -9.72 -4.00 8.94
N ASN A 106 -8.69 -3.58 8.22
CA ASN A 106 -7.64 -2.70 8.77
C ASN A 106 -7.59 -1.33 8.11
N ASP A 107 -8.36 -1.11 7.05
CA ASP A 107 -8.34 0.13 6.27
C ASP A 107 -6.90 0.53 5.91
N ALA A 108 -6.11 -0.45 5.44
CA ALA A 108 -4.72 -0.23 5.07
C ALA A 108 -4.63 0.53 3.74
N GLN A 109 -4.05 1.71 3.77
CA GLN A 109 -3.89 2.56 2.60
C GLN A 109 -2.75 2.09 1.70
N ILE A 110 -1.81 1.31 2.24
CA ILE A 110 -0.60 0.87 1.54
C ILE A 110 -0.51 -0.65 1.57
N ALA A 111 -0.33 -1.24 0.38
CA ALA A 111 -0.04 -2.66 0.20
C ALA A 111 1.44 -2.86 -0.12
N CYS A 112 2.10 -3.77 0.61
CA CYS A 112 3.53 -4.05 0.47
C CYS A 112 3.74 -5.48 -0.03
N PHE A 113 4.56 -5.64 -1.09
CA PHE A 113 4.82 -6.92 -1.74
C PHE A 113 6.31 -7.25 -1.75
N GLY A 114 6.61 -8.54 -1.79
CA GLY A 114 7.98 -9.05 -1.83
C GLY A 114 8.32 -9.71 -3.17
N SER A 115 9.24 -9.12 -3.94
CA SER A 115 9.66 -9.65 -5.24
C SER A 115 10.32 -11.04 -5.18
N ARG A 116 10.81 -11.43 -4.01
CA ARG A 116 11.44 -12.73 -3.75
C ARG A 116 10.52 -13.73 -3.05
N THR A 117 9.33 -13.32 -2.63
CA THR A 117 8.42 -14.15 -1.83
C THR A 117 7.14 -14.51 -2.54
N ILE A 118 6.74 -13.76 -3.58
CA ILE A 118 5.53 -14.00 -4.35
C ILE A 118 5.83 -13.80 -5.84
N GLY A 119 5.28 -14.67 -6.68
CA GLY A 119 5.38 -14.51 -8.13
C GLY A 119 4.55 -13.33 -8.64
N VAL A 120 4.99 -12.72 -9.74
CA VAL A 120 4.35 -11.50 -10.30
C VAL A 120 2.85 -11.70 -10.52
N HIS A 121 2.43 -12.79 -11.17
CA HIS A 121 1.01 -13.02 -11.44
C HIS A 121 0.17 -13.16 -10.15
N ALA A 122 0.69 -13.84 -9.15
CA ALA A 122 0.01 -13.96 -7.86
C ALA A 122 -0.06 -12.60 -7.14
N ALA A 123 0.99 -11.80 -7.25
CA ALA A 123 1.00 -10.44 -6.71
C ALA A 123 -0.05 -9.54 -7.38
N LEU A 124 -0.22 -9.63 -8.69
CA LEU A 124 -1.25 -8.87 -9.41
C LEU A 124 -2.67 -9.29 -9.00
N VAL A 125 -2.92 -10.58 -8.77
CA VAL A 125 -4.19 -11.07 -8.22
C VAL A 125 -4.44 -10.48 -6.82
N CYS A 126 -3.43 -10.49 -5.96
CA CYS A 126 -3.53 -9.88 -4.64
C CYS A 126 -3.79 -8.37 -4.73
N LEU A 127 -3.12 -7.69 -5.64
CA LEU A 127 -3.32 -6.26 -5.88
C LEU A 127 -4.76 -5.96 -6.28
N ASP A 128 -5.35 -6.75 -7.18
CA ASP A 128 -6.76 -6.62 -7.56
C ASP A 128 -7.70 -6.79 -6.37
N HIS A 129 -7.51 -7.82 -5.54
CA HIS A 129 -8.32 -8.02 -4.34
C HIS A 129 -8.24 -6.85 -3.37
N TRP A 130 -7.06 -6.26 -3.22
CA TRP A 130 -6.88 -5.09 -2.36
C TRP A 130 -7.53 -3.83 -2.96
N LEU A 131 -7.42 -3.63 -4.29
CA LEU A 131 -7.97 -2.45 -4.98
C LEU A 131 -9.49 -2.40 -4.94
N VAL A 132 -10.16 -3.52 -5.18
CA VAL A 132 -11.63 -3.59 -5.21
C VAL A 132 -12.28 -3.64 -3.83
N SER A 133 -11.48 -3.76 -2.78
CA SER A 133 -11.95 -3.83 -1.42
C SER A 133 -12.01 -2.45 -0.77
N ASP A 134 -13.09 -2.22 -0.02
CA ASP A 134 -13.27 -1.03 0.81
C ASP A 134 -13.35 -1.39 2.29
N PHE A 135 -13.12 -0.40 3.15
CA PHE A 135 -13.24 -0.61 4.59
C PHE A 135 -14.67 -0.95 4.97
N ALA A 136 -14.85 -2.14 5.56
CA ALA A 136 -16.18 -2.64 5.90
C ALA A 136 -16.82 -1.93 7.12
N GLY A 137 -16.03 -1.24 7.92
CA GLY A 137 -16.52 -0.64 9.17
C GLY A 137 -16.98 -1.69 10.18
N GLY A 138 -18.20 -1.58 10.68
CA GLY A 138 -18.81 -2.55 11.58
C GLY A 138 -17.92 -2.89 12.78
N GLY A 139 -17.73 -4.17 13.05
CA GLY A 139 -16.87 -4.66 14.15
C GLY A 139 -15.38 -4.35 14.00
N SER A 140 -14.92 -3.94 12.82
CA SER A 140 -13.53 -3.53 12.58
C SER A 140 -13.26 -2.07 12.91
N ALA A 141 -14.26 -1.21 12.82
CA ALA A 141 -14.11 0.23 13.07
C ALA A 141 -13.54 0.56 14.47
N PRO A 142 -14.05 -0.02 15.58
CA PRO A 142 -13.45 0.24 16.90
C PRO A 142 -12.01 -0.23 17.02
N LYS A 143 -11.63 -1.28 16.28
CA LYS A 143 -10.26 -1.83 16.30
C LYS A 143 -9.29 -0.91 15.57
N VAL A 144 -9.67 -0.41 14.40
CA VAL A 144 -8.88 0.58 13.65
C VAL A 144 -8.73 1.86 14.48
N GLU A 145 -9.79 2.30 15.16
CA GLU A 145 -9.72 3.46 16.05
C GLU A 145 -8.72 3.23 17.21
N LYS A 146 -8.69 2.04 17.78
CA LYS A 146 -7.68 1.69 18.81
C LYS A 146 -6.24 1.72 18.27
N ILE A 147 -6.01 1.32 17.00
CA ILE A 147 -4.69 1.46 16.37
C ILE A 147 -4.29 2.94 16.32
N LYS A 148 -5.19 3.83 15.91
CA LYS A 148 -4.93 5.28 15.90
C LYS A 148 -4.64 5.83 17.30
N GLN A 149 -5.34 5.33 18.32
CA GLN A 149 -5.09 5.71 19.72
C GLN A 149 -3.72 5.23 20.21
N VAL A 150 -3.29 4.01 19.83
CA VAL A 150 -1.93 3.51 20.12
C VAL A 150 -0.90 4.46 19.51
N GLU A 151 -1.08 4.83 18.26
CA GLU A 151 -0.19 5.78 17.58
C GLU A 151 -0.12 7.11 18.34
N SER A 152 -1.26 7.73 18.62
CA SER A 152 -1.32 9.02 19.31
C SER A 152 -0.61 9.01 20.66
N ARG A 153 -0.77 7.93 21.42
CA ARG A 153 -0.12 7.81 22.76
C ARG A 153 1.39 7.64 22.66
N ASN A 154 1.92 7.21 21.53
CA ASN A 154 3.33 6.90 21.34
C ASN A 154 4.04 7.87 20.38
N LEU A 155 3.34 8.90 19.89
CA LEU A 155 3.99 9.97 19.15
C LEU A 155 4.93 10.72 20.07
N VAL A 156 6.22 10.68 19.74
CA VAL A 156 7.22 11.52 20.43
C VAL A 156 7.13 12.91 19.81
N VAL A 157 6.61 13.86 20.58
CA VAL A 157 6.70 15.28 20.24
C VAL A 157 8.13 15.72 20.58
N PRO A 158 8.95 16.17 19.63
CA PRO A 158 10.25 16.74 19.95
C PRO A 158 10.06 17.89 20.93
N ALA A 159 10.87 17.91 21.98
CA ALA A 159 10.87 18.99 22.96
C ALA A 159 11.31 20.30 22.29
#